data_8efef8ba478b54d08cf445dbff0423d7
#
_entry.id   8efef8ba478b54d08cf445dbff0423d7
#
_cell.length_a   1.000
_cell.length_b   1.000
_cell.length_c   1.000
_cell.angle_alpha   90.00
_cell.angle_beta   90.00
_cell.angle_gamma   90.00
#
_symmetry.space_group_name_H-M   'P 1'
#
loop_
_entity.id
_entity.type
_entity.pdbx_description
1 polymer ?
#
loop_
_entity_poly.entity_id
_entity_poly.type
_entity_poly.pdbx_seq_one_letter_code
_entity_poly.pdbx_strand_id
1 'polypeptide(L)'
;MATPVKDIYKQFLSLINDEEMLLLEEEIIEDMMYSYLQKATFDFYECRKDLSIIGQEEYCITIPINQSEYVVNQVNKNHDIYLVGKSTNKEYEVNRNYTVEFKEEDCIITFETETEEEILFKSKYLGEIISDLNLDEIIILAYGMMIWWLQPKILREENLKQMLTDSDYNTKSGANMLAKLCLLEVQIREQLAKYKTRYVYKGFKGWDKIE
;
A
#
# COMPACT_ATOMS: atom_id res chain seq x y z
N MET A 1 -19.42 -0.67 -6.04
CA MET A 1 -18.25 -1.57 -6.21
C MET A 1 -17.35 -1.36 -5.01
N ALA A 2 -16.61 -2.40 -4.60
CA ALA A 2 -15.61 -2.23 -3.55
C ALA A 2 -14.35 -1.56 -4.13
N THR A 3 -13.51 -0.96 -3.28
CA THR A 3 -12.27 -0.29 -3.70
C THR A 3 -11.07 -1.14 -3.31
N PRO A 4 -10.25 -1.62 -4.28
CA PRO A 4 -9.04 -2.37 -3.98
C PRO A 4 -8.07 -1.56 -3.10
N VAL A 5 -7.54 -2.18 -2.05
CA VAL A 5 -6.51 -1.57 -1.17
C VAL A 5 -5.30 -1.11 -1.97
N LYS A 6 -4.93 -1.86 -3.00
CA LYS A 6 -3.83 -1.55 -3.92
C LYS A 6 -3.92 -0.17 -4.57
N ASP A 7 -5.12 0.34 -4.84
CA ASP A 7 -5.30 1.67 -5.44
C ASP A 7 -4.99 2.79 -4.44
N ILE A 8 -5.29 2.57 -3.16
CA ILE A 8 -4.92 3.49 -2.07
C ILE A 8 -3.41 3.48 -1.86
N TYR A 9 -2.79 2.29 -1.90
CA TYR A 9 -1.33 2.16 -1.78
C TYR A 9 -0.60 2.86 -2.92
N LYS A 10 -1.06 2.72 -4.17
CA LYS A 10 -0.50 3.46 -5.32
C LYS A 10 -0.58 4.97 -5.10
N GLN A 11 -1.71 5.47 -4.59
CA GLN A 11 -1.87 6.88 -4.29
C GLN A 11 -0.92 7.33 -3.17
N PHE A 12 -0.79 6.54 -2.08
CA PHE A 12 0.14 6.81 -1.00
C PHE A 12 1.59 6.83 -1.49
N LEU A 13 2.02 5.80 -2.22
CA LEU A 13 3.38 5.69 -2.76
C LEU A 13 3.73 6.82 -3.75
N SER A 14 2.73 7.37 -4.46
CA SER A 14 2.94 8.53 -5.32
C SER A 14 3.25 9.83 -4.56
N LEU A 15 2.92 9.88 -3.27
CA LEU A 15 3.10 11.07 -2.41
C LEU A 15 4.40 11.04 -1.61
N ILE A 16 5.04 9.88 -1.48
CA ILE A 16 6.27 9.71 -0.72
C ILE A 16 7.46 9.39 -1.65
N ASN A 17 8.65 9.75 -1.20
CA ASN A 17 9.91 9.30 -1.78
C ASN A 17 10.78 8.78 -0.64
N ASP A 18 10.78 7.46 -0.42
CA ASP A 18 11.43 6.79 0.71
C ASP A 18 12.37 5.69 0.22
N GLU A 19 13.66 6.05 0.08
CA GLU A 19 14.70 5.10 -0.32
C GLU A 19 14.94 4.02 0.73
N GLU A 20 14.73 4.31 2.03
CA GLU A 20 14.87 3.31 3.10
C GLU A 20 13.81 2.21 2.97
N MET A 21 12.61 2.57 2.55
CA MET A 21 11.51 1.63 2.34
C MET A 21 11.82 0.63 1.21
N LEU A 22 12.53 1.07 0.17
CA LEU A 22 12.94 0.20 -0.95
C LEU A 22 13.98 -0.86 -0.57
N LEU A 23 14.62 -0.73 0.59
CA LEU A 23 15.60 -1.70 1.11
C LEU A 23 14.96 -2.80 1.97
N LEU A 24 13.67 -2.68 2.28
CA LEU A 24 12.94 -3.67 3.06
C LEU A 24 12.38 -4.77 2.15
N GLU A 25 12.15 -5.93 2.74
CA GLU A 25 11.43 -7.03 2.08
C GLU A 25 9.99 -6.61 1.79
N GLU A 26 9.44 -7.06 0.66
CA GLU A 26 8.11 -6.66 0.18
C GLU A 26 7.01 -6.95 1.20
N GLU A 27 7.07 -8.11 1.87
CA GLU A 27 6.15 -8.50 2.92
C GLU A 27 6.11 -7.49 4.08
N ILE A 28 7.29 -7.00 4.51
CA ILE A 28 7.41 -6.00 5.57
C ILE A 28 6.79 -4.67 5.13
N ILE A 29 7.03 -4.27 3.88
CA ILE A 29 6.47 -3.03 3.31
C ILE A 29 4.93 -3.12 3.29
N GLU A 30 4.38 -4.24 2.87
CA GLU A 30 2.93 -4.45 2.81
C GLU A 30 2.29 -4.41 4.20
N ASP A 31 2.88 -5.08 5.19
CA ASP A 31 2.40 -5.04 6.58
C ASP A 31 2.43 -3.63 7.17
N MET A 32 3.49 -2.87 6.86
CA MET A 32 3.59 -1.47 7.28
C MET A 32 2.49 -0.63 6.61
N MET A 33 2.32 -0.74 5.29
CA MET A 33 1.29 -0.01 4.55
C MET A 33 -0.12 -0.37 5.03
N TYR A 34 -0.37 -1.66 5.32
CA TYR A 34 -1.64 -2.10 5.88
C TYR A 34 -1.91 -1.48 7.25
N SER A 35 -0.91 -1.47 8.14
CA SER A 35 -1.01 -0.79 9.44
C SER A 35 -1.29 0.71 9.30
N TYR A 36 -0.65 1.38 8.33
CA TYR A 36 -0.92 2.80 8.07
C TYR A 36 -2.33 3.03 7.54
N LEU A 37 -2.80 2.16 6.64
CA LEU A 37 -4.17 2.24 6.11
C LEU A 37 -5.21 2.03 7.19
N GLN A 38 -5.06 1.01 8.05
CA GLN A 38 -5.98 0.78 9.18
C GLN A 38 -6.10 2.00 10.08
N LYS A 39 -4.99 2.66 10.39
CA LYS A 39 -4.99 3.89 11.20
C LYS A 39 -5.62 5.07 10.45
N ALA A 40 -5.35 5.19 9.15
CA ALA A 40 -5.93 6.23 8.32
C ALA A 40 -7.45 6.09 8.16
N THR A 41 -7.97 4.86 8.04
CA THR A 41 -9.43 4.61 8.04
C THR A 41 -10.08 5.00 9.35
N PHE A 42 -9.44 4.69 10.48
CA PHE A 42 -9.92 5.10 11.80
C PHE A 42 -9.92 6.62 11.97
N ASP A 43 -8.90 7.31 11.45
CA ASP A 43 -8.78 8.77 11.54
C ASP A 43 -9.75 9.52 10.60
N PHE A 44 -10.34 8.82 9.62
CA PHE A 44 -11.30 9.40 8.67
C PHE A 44 -12.75 9.22 9.13
N TYR A 45 -13.04 9.59 10.38
CA TYR A 45 -14.37 9.47 11.00
C TYR A 45 -15.45 10.33 10.33
N GLU A 46 -15.09 11.34 9.53
CA GLU A 46 -16.02 12.12 8.73
C GLU A 46 -16.57 11.36 7.51
N CYS A 47 -15.95 10.25 7.14
CA CYS A 47 -16.41 9.42 6.03
C CYS A 47 -17.78 8.81 6.35
N ARG A 48 -18.70 8.93 5.38
CA ARG A 48 -20.06 8.37 5.50
C ARG A 48 -20.17 6.94 4.95
N LYS A 49 -19.09 6.43 4.42
CA LYS A 49 -18.98 5.09 3.83
C LYS A 49 -18.33 4.12 4.81
N ASP A 50 -18.62 2.85 4.63
CA ASP A 50 -17.94 1.79 5.38
C ASP A 50 -16.52 1.61 4.84
N LEU A 51 -15.54 1.90 5.67
CA LEU A 51 -14.11 1.78 5.36
C LEU A 51 -13.50 0.46 5.84
N SER A 52 -14.32 -0.52 6.21
CA SER A 52 -13.85 -1.85 6.61
C SER A 52 -13.11 -2.53 5.46
N ILE A 53 -11.94 -3.09 5.77
CA ILE A 53 -11.10 -3.83 4.83
C ILE A 53 -11.47 -5.31 4.95
N ILE A 54 -11.77 -5.96 3.83
CA ILE A 54 -12.15 -7.36 3.74
C ILE A 54 -11.36 -8.08 2.65
N GLY A 55 -11.41 -9.42 2.67
CA GLY A 55 -10.97 -10.27 1.56
C GLY A 55 -9.47 -10.41 1.41
N GLN A 56 -8.68 -10.27 2.48
CA GLN A 56 -7.26 -10.62 2.42
C GLN A 56 -7.10 -12.12 2.25
N GLU A 57 -6.43 -12.54 1.20
CA GLU A 57 -6.22 -13.94 0.86
C GLU A 57 -4.82 -14.18 0.34
N GLU A 58 -4.24 -15.30 0.74
CA GLU A 58 -2.98 -15.80 0.24
C GLU A 58 -3.17 -17.21 -0.33
N TYR A 59 -2.72 -17.41 -1.57
CA TYR A 59 -2.70 -18.72 -2.20
C TYR A 59 -1.26 -19.14 -2.47
N CYS A 60 -0.98 -20.40 -2.17
CA CYS A 60 0.30 -21.02 -2.49
C CYS A 60 0.02 -22.41 -3.08
N ILE A 61 0.31 -22.58 -4.35
CA ILE A 61 0.15 -23.85 -5.06
C ILE A 61 1.43 -24.23 -5.80
N THR A 62 1.65 -25.52 -6.02
CA THR A 62 2.77 -26.01 -6.81
C THR A 62 2.29 -26.34 -8.22
N ILE A 63 2.88 -25.70 -9.23
CA ILE A 63 2.69 -26.01 -10.65
C ILE A 63 3.64 -27.15 -10.99
N PRO A 64 3.15 -28.28 -11.56
CA PRO A 64 4.00 -29.40 -11.91
C PRO A 64 4.97 -29.07 -13.05
N ILE A 65 5.96 -29.93 -13.26
CA ILE A 65 6.90 -29.87 -14.38
C ILE A 65 6.21 -30.15 -15.73
N ASN A 66 6.83 -29.73 -16.82
CA ASN A 66 6.35 -29.93 -18.21
C ASN A 66 5.00 -29.26 -18.49
N GLN A 67 4.77 -28.08 -17.89
CA GLN A 67 3.61 -27.26 -18.19
C GLN A 67 3.98 -26.10 -19.12
N SER A 68 3.25 -25.94 -20.20
CA SER A 68 3.28 -24.74 -21.05
C SER A 68 2.18 -23.74 -20.67
N GLU A 69 1.10 -24.23 -20.05
CA GLU A 69 -0.03 -23.44 -19.59
C GLU A 69 -0.60 -24.03 -18.30
N TYR A 70 -0.97 -23.18 -17.36
CA TYR A 70 -1.59 -23.60 -16.10
C TYR A 70 -2.69 -22.63 -15.68
N VAL A 71 -3.85 -23.16 -15.26
CA VAL A 71 -5.00 -22.37 -14.83
C VAL A 71 -5.09 -22.40 -13.30
N VAL A 72 -5.10 -21.23 -12.69
CA VAL A 72 -5.30 -21.04 -11.26
C VAL A 72 -6.68 -20.41 -11.04
N ASN A 73 -7.56 -21.12 -10.34
CA ASN A 73 -8.90 -20.65 -10.05
C ASN A 73 -8.88 -19.67 -8.86
N GLN A 74 -9.88 -18.79 -8.78
CA GLN A 74 -10.09 -17.81 -7.70
C GLN A 74 -9.00 -16.75 -7.58
N VAL A 75 -8.22 -16.52 -8.63
CA VAL A 75 -7.18 -15.48 -8.69
C VAL A 75 -7.55 -14.48 -9.79
N ASN A 76 -7.84 -13.25 -9.40
CA ASN A 76 -8.23 -12.18 -10.31
C ASN A 76 -7.13 -11.11 -10.44
N LYS A 77 -7.37 -10.10 -11.27
CA LYS A 77 -6.42 -9.01 -11.57
C LYS A 77 -5.98 -8.16 -10.36
N ASN A 78 -6.64 -8.30 -9.21
CA ASN A 78 -6.29 -7.56 -7.99
C ASN A 78 -5.27 -8.31 -7.13
N HIS A 79 -4.97 -9.57 -7.47
CA HIS A 79 -3.93 -10.36 -6.82
C HIS A 79 -2.54 -9.97 -7.37
N ASP A 80 -1.57 -9.89 -6.49
CA ASP A 80 -0.17 -9.90 -6.85
C ASP A 80 0.29 -11.35 -7.02
N ILE A 81 1.00 -11.64 -8.10
CA ILE A 81 1.39 -13.00 -8.49
C ILE A 81 2.91 -13.10 -8.53
N TYR A 82 3.42 -14.12 -7.87
CA TYR A 82 4.84 -14.45 -7.81
C TYR A 82 5.05 -15.92 -8.18
N LEU A 83 6.00 -16.18 -9.07
CA LEU A 83 6.42 -17.52 -9.48
C LEU A 83 7.86 -17.75 -9.08
N VAL A 84 8.12 -18.80 -8.31
CA VAL A 84 9.45 -19.15 -7.83
C VAL A 84 9.73 -20.62 -8.12
N GLY A 85 10.89 -20.91 -8.72
CA GLY A 85 11.34 -22.29 -8.92
C GLY A 85 11.59 -22.98 -7.57
N LYS A 86 10.95 -24.13 -7.35
CA LYS A 86 10.98 -24.82 -6.05
C LYS A 86 12.35 -25.38 -5.70
N SER A 87 13.11 -25.83 -6.68
CA SER A 87 14.45 -26.38 -6.48
C SER A 87 15.57 -25.35 -6.61
N THR A 88 15.41 -24.39 -7.52
CA THR A 88 16.42 -23.37 -7.80
C THR A 88 16.27 -22.10 -6.97
N ASN A 89 15.10 -21.89 -6.37
CA ASN A 89 14.68 -20.66 -5.70
C ASN A 89 14.78 -19.41 -6.60
N LYS A 90 14.70 -19.65 -7.93
CA LYS A 90 14.78 -18.60 -8.94
C LYS A 90 13.42 -17.97 -9.14
N GLU A 91 13.35 -16.65 -9.08
CA GLU A 91 12.16 -15.90 -9.45
C GLU A 91 11.97 -15.86 -10.96
N TYR A 92 10.73 -16.04 -11.39
CA TYR A 92 10.31 -15.94 -12.79
C TYR A 92 9.71 -14.56 -13.04
N GLU A 93 10.18 -13.87 -14.07
CA GLU A 93 9.76 -12.51 -14.41
C GLU A 93 8.58 -12.53 -15.38
N VAL A 94 7.56 -11.73 -15.08
CA VAL A 94 6.39 -11.52 -15.98
C VAL A 94 6.85 -10.91 -17.30
N ASN A 95 6.24 -11.33 -18.41
CA ASN A 95 6.57 -10.94 -19.79
C ASN A 95 7.98 -11.32 -20.26
N ARG A 96 8.71 -12.11 -19.50
CA ARG A 96 10.02 -12.64 -19.87
C ARG A 96 10.08 -14.15 -19.78
N ASN A 97 9.53 -14.73 -18.75
CA ASN A 97 9.49 -16.18 -18.54
C ASN A 97 8.07 -16.72 -18.67
N TYR A 98 7.08 -15.89 -18.36
CA TYR A 98 5.67 -16.23 -18.44
C TYR A 98 4.81 -14.99 -18.70
N THR A 99 3.57 -15.21 -19.19
CA THR A 99 2.53 -14.22 -19.31
C THR A 99 1.33 -14.60 -18.46
N VAL A 100 0.57 -13.61 -18.03
CA VAL A 100 -0.64 -13.80 -17.21
C VAL A 100 -1.84 -13.20 -17.91
N GLU A 101 -2.89 -13.99 -18.09
CA GLU A 101 -4.19 -13.56 -18.59
C GLU A 101 -5.24 -13.81 -17.49
N PHE A 102 -6.03 -12.79 -17.14
CA PHE A 102 -7.13 -12.94 -16.20
C PHE A 102 -8.47 -13.08 -16.95
N LYS A 103 -9.22 -14.16 -16.65
CA LYS A 103 -10.56 -14.41 -17.16
C LYS A 103 -11.54 -14.55 -16.01
N GLU A 104 -12.33 -13.50 -15.78
CA GLU A 104 -13.30 -13.42 -14.68
C GLU A 104 -12.63 -13.65 -13.31
N GLU A 105 -12.74 -14.86 -12.76
CA GLU A 105 -12.15 -15.24 -11.47
C GLU A 105 -10.94 -16.17 -11.61
N ASP A 106 -10.50 -16.46 -12.83
CA ASP A 106 -9.41 -17.38 -13.10
C ASP A 106 -8.18 -16.65 -13.67
N CYS A 107 -7.01 -17.15 -13.31
CA CYS A 107 -5.73 -16.71 -13.82
C CYS A 107 -5.12 -17.79 -14.71
N ILE A 108 -4.81 -17.46 -15.95
CA ILE A 108 -4.12 -18.33 -16.88
C ILE A 108 -2.67 -17.89 -16.97
N ILE A 109 -1.77 -18.81 -16.66
CA ILE A 109 -0.32 -18.59 -16.72
C ILE A 109 0.18 -19.35 -17.94
N THR A 110 0.79 -18.64 -18.88
CA THR A 110 1.41 -19.24 -20.07
C THR A 110 2.93 -19.05 -19.99
N PHE A 111 3.68 -20.14 -19.99
CA PHE A 111 5.14 -20.11 -19.94
C PHE A 111 5.71 -20.01 -21.36
N GLU A 112 6.79 -19.27 -21.55
CA GLU A 112 7.48 -19.19 -22.84
C GLU A 112 8.15 -20.53 -23.24
N THR A 113 8.56 -21.31 -22.25
CA THR A 113 9.10 -22.68 -22.41
C THR A 113 8.44 -23.58 -21.38
N GLU A 114 8.30 -24.88 -21.67
CA GLU A 114 7.81 -25.83 -20.69
C GLU A 114 8.64 -25.76 -19.40
N THR A 115 7.96 -25.90 -18.25
CA THR A 115 8.61 -25.83 -16.93
C THR A 115 9.56 -27.01 -16.73
N GLU A 116 10.84 -26.74 -16.47
CA GLU A 116 11.87 -27.75 -16.21
C GLU A 116 11.89 -28.23 -14.76
N GLU A 117 11.29 -27.46 -13.85
CA GLU A 117 11.16 -27.76 -12.42
C GLU A 117 9.73 -27.48 -11.93
N GLU A 118 9.41 -27.96 -10.73
CA GLU A 118 8.19 -27.55 -10.05
C GLU A 118 8.26 -26.06 -9.70
N ILE A 119 7.20 -25.31 -10.04
CA ILE A 119 7.11 -23.88 -9.76
C ILE A 119 6.14 -23.64 -8.63
N LEU A 120 6.59 -22.90 -7.62
CA LEU A 120 5.76 -22.41 -6.55
C LEU A 120 5.05 -21.14 -7.04
N PHE A 121 3.74 -21.26 -7.26
CA PHE A 121 2.88 -20.12 -7.48
C PHE A 121 2.44 -19.56 -6.14
N LYS A 122 2.71 -18.29 -5.91
CA LYS A 122 2.22 -17.53 -4.77
C LYS A 122 1.35 -16.39 -5.30
N SER A 123 0.19 -16.21 -4.69
CA SER A 123 -0.69 -15.10 -5.01
C SER A 123 -1.17 -14.47 -3.71
N LYS A 124 -1.09 -13.14 -3.65
CA LYS A 124 -1.52 -12.36 -2.49
C LYS A 124 -2.58 -11.35 -2.92
N TYR A 125 -3.72 -11.39 -2.25
CA TYR A 125 -4.75 -10.38 -2.38
C TYR A 125 -4.76 -9.51 -1.13
N LEU A 126 -4.44 -8.23 -1.30
CA LEU A 126 -4.34 -7.27 -0.19
C LEU A 126 -5.71 -6.84 0.37
N GLY A 127 -6.78 -7.33 -0.22
CA GLY A 127 -8.14 -6.99 0.17
C GLY A 127 -8.71 -5.76 -0.51
N GLU A 128 -9.93 -5.42 -0.13
CA GLU A 128 -10.65 -4.26 -0.62
C GLU A 128 -11.41 -3.56 0.50
N ILE A 129 -11.64 -2.27 0.34
CA ILE A 129 -12.60 -1.55 1.18
C ILE A 129 -13.99 -1.83 0.63
N ILE A 130 -14.93 -2.22 1.52
CA ILE A 130 -16.30 -2.62 1.18
C ILE A 130 -16.99 -1.57 0.29
N SER A 131 -16.74 -0.30 0.55
CA SER A 131 -17.34 0.80 -0.19
C SER A 131 -16.58 1.19 -1.44
N ASP A 132 -17.31 1.63 -2.46
CA ASP A 132 -16.76 2.28 -3.66
C ASP A 132 -16.31 3.71 -3.32
N LEU A 133 -15.00 3.88 -3.17
CA LEU A 133 -14.41 5.17 -2.83
C LEU A 133 -14.19 6.02 -4.07
N ASN A 134 -14.50 7.30 -3.95
CA ASN A 134 -14.12 8.27 -4.97
C ASN A 134 -12.67 8.75 -4.76
N LEU A 135 -12.13 9.47 -5.75
CA LEU A 135 -10.75 9.95 -5.72
C LEU A 135 -10.46 10.85 -4.51
N ASP A 136 -11.42 11.70 -4.08
CA ASP A 136 -11.22 12.58 -2.92
C ASP A 136 -11.03 11.73 -1.63
N GLU A 137 -11.78 10.65 -1.48
CA GLU A 137 -11.70 9.72 -0.33
C GLU A 137 -10.39 8.95 -0.34
N ILE A 138 -9.95 8.46 -1.51
CA ILE A 138 -8.66 7.77 -1.67
C ILE A 138 -7.50 8.72 -1.32
N ILE A 139 -7.55 9.98 -1.77
CA ILE A 139 -6.54 10.99 -1.43
C ILE A 139 -6.50 11.25 0.07
N ILE A 140 -7.65 11.37 0.73
CA ILE A 140 -7.73 11.57 2.19
C ILE A 140 -7.07 10.42 2.93
N LEU A 141 -7.36 9.17 2.54
CA LEU A 141 -6.73 7.99 3.13
C LEU A 141 -5.21 7.98 2.90
N ALA A 142 -4.76 8.29 1.69
CA ALA A 142 -3.33 8.34 1.37
C ALA A 142 -2.59 9.41 2.21
N TYR A 143 -3.16 10.60 2.39
CA TYR A 143 -2.60 11.62 3.30
C TYR A 143 -2.65 11.18 4.77
N GLY A 144 -3.69 10.46 5.18
CA GLY A 144 -3.75 9.83 6.50
C GLY A 144 -2.60 8.85 6.71
N MET A 145 -2.33 7.97 5.73
CA MET A 145 -1.20 7.04 5.76
C MET A 145 0.15 7.77 5.85
N MET A 146 0.33 8.91 5.16
CA MET A 146 1.56 9.71 5.24
C MET A 146 1.87 10.18 6.66
N ILE A 147 0.87 10.54 7.45
CA ILE A 147 1.06 10.94 8.85
C ILE A 147 1.65 9.77 9.64
N TRP A 148 1.09 8.57 9.49
CA TRP A 148 1.55 7.37 10.19
C TRP A 148 2.89 6.84 9.69
N TRP A 149 3.22 7.05 8.42
CA TRP A 149 4.55 6.79 7.85
C TRP A 149 5.62 7.74 8.42
N LEU A 150 5.27 9.01 8.67
CA LEU A 150 6.20 10.02 9.12
C LEU A 150 6.50 9.93 10.64
N GLN A 151 5.53 9.49 11.43
CA GLN A 151 5.61 9.40 12.90
C GLN A 151 6.84 8.60 13.40
N PRO A 152 7.13 7.37 12.91
CA PRO A 152 8.30 6.63 13.36
C PRO A 152 9.62 7.34 13.03
N LYS A 153 9.66 8.08 11.91
CA LYS A 153 10.85 8.84 11.50
C LYS A 153 11.11 10.01 12.46
N ILE A 154 10.08 10.74 12.86
CA ILE A 154 10.17 11.81 13.86
C ILE A 154 10.63 11.25 15.20
N LEU A 155 10.02 10.17 15.69
CA LEU A 155 10.36 9.54 16.96
C LEU A 155 11.81 9.02 16.98
N ARG A 156 12.30 8.48 15.86
CA ARG A 156 13.68 8.05 15.71
C ARG A 156 14.65 9.22 15.88
N GLU A 157 14.41 10.36 15.23
CA GLU A 157 15.25 11.55 15.35
C GLU A 157 15.19 12.18 16.75
N GLU A 158 14.02 12.18 17.40
CA GLU A 158 13.86 12.62 18.79
C GLU A 158 14.66 11.74 19.77
N ASN A 159 14.60 10.41 19.60
CA ASN A 159 15.36 9.47 20.42
C ASN A 159 16.87 9.64 20.23
N LEU A 160 17.33 9.82 18.99
CA LEU A 160 18.74 10.12 18.70
C LEU A 160 19.20 11.41 19.39
N LYS A 161 18.36 12.44 19.36
CA LYS A 161 18.63 13.70 20.07
C LYS A 161 18.80 13.52 21.58
N GLN A 162 18.01 12.64 22.21
CA GLN A 162 18.10 12.35 23.62
C GLN A 162 19.33 11.52 24.00
N MET A 163 19.79 10.64 23.09
CA MET A 163 20.95 9.76 23.32
C MET A 163 22.29 10.47 23.12
N LEU A 164 22.33 11.45 22.22
CA LEU A 164 23.53 12.20 21.93
C LEU A 164 23.68 13.36 22.94
N THR A 165 24.87 13.52 23.50
CA THR A 165 25.19 14.70 24.35
C THR A 165 25.11 15.97 23.49
N ASP A 166 24.76 17.10 24.11
CA ASP A 166 24.56 18.39 23.43
C ASP A 166 25.73 18.81 22.51
N SER A 167 26.97 18.37 22.81
CA SER A 167 28.14 18.65 21.99
C SER A 167 28.18 17.85 20.68
N ASP A 168 27.64 16.62 20.66
CA ASP A 168 27.73 15.73 19.54
C ASP A 168 26.51 15.91 18.58
N TYR A 169 25.37 16.30 19.15
CA TYR A 169 24.15 16.58 18.36
C TYR A 169 24.20 17.98 17.69
N ASN A 170 25.05 18.87 18.14
CA ASN A 170 25.29 20.19 17.55
C ASN A 170 25.97 20.16 16.16
N THR A 171 26.31 19.00 15.64
CA THR A 171 26.55 18.86 14.21
C THR A 171 25.22 19.17 13.51
N LYS A 172 25.15 20.31 12.85
CA LYS A 172 24.02 21.03 12.22
C LYS A 172 23.02 20.16 11.41
N SER A 173 23.25 18.87 11.26
CA SER A 173 22.52 17.91 10.43
C SER A 173 21.26 17.36 11.12
N GLY A 174 21.36 16.82 12.34
CA GLY A 174 20.23 16.13 12.99
C GLY A 174 19.13 17.06 13.47
N ALA A 175 19.48 18.19 14.11
CA ALA A 175 18.48 19.18 14.56
C ALA A 175 17.72 19.79 13.37
N ASN A 176 18.39 20.02 12.23
CA ASN A 176 17.76 20.48 11.01
C ASN A 176 16.85 19.40 10.39
N MET A 177 17.22 18.12 10.49
CA MET A 177 16.39 17.01 9.99
C MET A 177 15.10 16.89 10.78
N LEU A 178 15.19 16.86 12.12
CA LEU A 178 14.00 16.81 12.99
C LEU A 178 13.06 17.99 12.73
N ALA A 179 13.62 19.22 12.65
CA ALA A 179 12.80 20.41 12.36
C ALA A 179 12.08 20.33 11.00
N LYS A 180 12.75 19.78 9.96
CA LYS A 180 12.14 19.56 8.64
C LYS A 180 11.04 18.51 8.69
N LEU A 181 11.25 17.39 9.41
CA LEU A 181 10.24 16.35 9.56
C LEU A 181 9.00 16.87 10.32
N CYS A 182 9.19 17.63 11.40
CA CYS A 182 8.08 18.26 12.11
C CYS A 182 7.33 19.29 11.24
N LEU A 183 8.05 20.09 10.44
CA LEU A 183 7.42 21.02 9.51
C LEU A 183 6.62 20.28 8.42
N LEU A 184 7.18 19.20 7.89
CA LEU A 184 6.49 18.35 6.91
C LEU A 184 5.22 17.75 7.50
N GLU A 185 5.25 17.27 8.75
CA GLU A 185 4.05 16.76 9.42
C GLU A 185 2.95 17.82 9.52
N VAL A 186 3.31 19.04 9.92
CA VAL A 186 2.34 20.15 10.00
C VAL A 186 1.72 20.42 8.62
N GLN A 187 2.53 20.47 7.56
CA GLN A 187 2.06 20.68 6.20
C GLN A 187 1.11 19.56 5.74
N ILE A 188 1.44 18.30 6.02
CA ILE A 188 0.59 17.14 5.68
C ILE A 188 -0.74 17.24 6.43
N ARG A 189 -0.73 17.53 7.73
CA ARG A 189 -1.94 17.70 8.53
C ARG A 189 -2.84 18.85 8.03
N GLU A 190 -2.24 19.98 7.63
CA GLU A 190 -2.98 21.10 7.04
C GLU A 190 -3.63 20.72 5.71
N GLN A 191 -2.91 19.99 4.84
CA GLN A 191 -3.48 19.53 3.58
C GLN A 191 -4.61 18.51 3.82
N LEU A 192 -4.39 17.54 4.70
CA LEU A 192 -5.42 16.58 5.08
C LEU A 192 -6.68 17.28 5.61
N ALA A 193 -6.52 18.28 6.49
CA ALA A 193 -7.64 19.06 7.03
C ALA A 193 -8.41 19.81 5.91
N LYS A 194 -7.70 20.37 4.91
CA LYS A 194 -8.33 21.00 3.74
C LYS A 194 -9.13 19.99 2.90
N TYR A 195 -8.59 18.80 2.64
CA TYR A 195 -9.30 17.75 1.90
C TYR A 195 -10.53 17.25 2.66
N LYS A 196 -10.41 16.99 3.96
CA LYS A 196 -11.53 16.59 4.83
C LYS A 196 -12.62 17.67 4.87
N THR A 197 -12.25 18.93 5.05
CA THR A 197 -13.18 20.06 5.03
C THR A 197 -13.91 20.11 3.70
N ARG A 198 -13.21 20.05 2.57
CA ARG A 198 -13.81 20.03 1.24
C ARG A 198 -14.76 18.85 1.07
N TYR A 199 -14.38 17.66 1.54
CA TYR A 199 -15.23 16.46 1.50
C TYR A 199 -16.55 16.65 2.25
N VAL A 200 -16.48 17.17 3.47
CA VAL A 200 -17.68 17.44 4.30
C VAL A 200 -18.59 18.44 3.61
N TYR A 201 -18.05 19.55 3.10
CA TYR A 201 -18.86 20.60 2.46
C TYR A 201 -19.42 20.19 1.10
N LYS A 202 -18.74 19.32 0.33
CA LYS A 202 -19.26 18.81 -0.95
C LYS A 202 -20.57 18.03 -0.81
N GLY A 203 -20.82 17.45 0.38
CA GLY A 203 -22.09 16.78 0.72
C GLY A 203 -23.15 17.70 1.33
N PHE A 204 -22.83 18.97 1.60
CA PHE A 204 -23.73 19.89 2.30
C PHE A 204 -24.65 20.62 1.32
N LYS A 205 -25.86 20.08 1.14
CA LYS A 205 -26.95 20.70 0.34
C LYS A 205 -27.75 21.78 1.11
N GLY A 206 -27.17 22.37 2.14
CA GLY A 206 -27.89 23.14 3.15
C GLY A 206 -28.16 24.62 2.84
N TRP A 207 -27.58 25.20 1.79
CA TRP A 207 -27.77 26.61 1.45
C TRP A 207 -29.00 26.89 0.58
N ASP A 208 -29.57 25.87 -0.08
CA ASP A 208 -30.73 26.02 -0.97
C ASP A 208 -32.08 25.97 -0.24
N LYS A 209 -32.09 25.97 1.10
CA LYS A 209 -33.33 25.91 1.93
C LYS A 209 -33.49 27.05 2.91
N ILE A 210 -32.87 28.19 2.67
CA ILE A 210 -33.12 29.42 3.40
C ILE A 210 -33.86 30.36 2.43
N GLU A 211 -35.12 30.08 2.19
CA GLU A 211 -36.13 31.05 1.76
C GLU A 211 -37.07 31.38 2.93
#